data_39b083be0be67da3894091f085fa072d
#
_entry.id   39b083be0be67da3894091f085fa072d
#
_cell.length_a   1.000
_cell.length_b   1.000
_cell.length_c   1.000
_cell.angle_alpha   90.00
_cell.angle_beta   90.00
_cell.angle_gamma   90.00
#
_symmetry.space_group_name_H-M   'P 1'
#
loop_
_entity.id
_entity.type
_entity.pdbx_description
1 polymer ?
#
loop_
_entity_poly.entity_id
_entity_poly.type
_entity_poly.pdbx_seq_one_letter_code
_entity_poly.pdbx_strand_id
1 'polypeptide(L)'
;MVALGGNPADGAARAGDGPAALALLGRHRLLCAHRSGPFGVGHWNDQVTRWTGALPGDWWPGQPLLVTANDYDNALFNGDTGVVVRGPDGLRAAFDGREPLPLSRLSSVRTAHALTVHRSQGSQYEAVTVLLPPVGSPLLTRELLYTAVTRASARVRVVGSEESVRAAVARPVVRASGLRRQIGG
;
A
#
# COMPACT_ATOMS: atom_id res chain seq x y z
N MET A 1 16.73 -15.72 -10.63
CA MET A 1 16.96 -14.51 -9.78
C MET A 1 16.52 -13.32 -10.62
N VAL A 2 15.26 -12.89 -10.47
CA VAL A 2 14.76 -11.68 -11.15
C VAL A 2 15.45 -10.53 -10.43
N ALA A 3 16.31 -9.80 -11.14
CA ALA A 3 16.83 -8.54 -10.66
C ALA A 3 15.61 -7.68 -10.30
N LEU A 4 15.44 -7.39 -9.02
CA LEU A 4 14.54 -6.36 -8.57
C LEU A 4 15.17 -5.06 -9.09
N GLY A 5 14.80 -4.67 -10.30
CA GLY A 5 15.08 -3.34 -10.82
C GLY A 5 14.66 -2.37 -9.74
N GLY A 6 15.48 -1.38 -9.43
CA GLY A 6 15.19 -0.39 -8.40
C GLY A 6 13.78 0.14 -8.53
N ASN A 7 13.21 0.62 -7.42
CA ASN A 7 11.89 1.24 -7.44
C ASN A 7 11.80 2.21 -8.63
N PRO A 8 10.84 2.05 -9.57
CA PRO A 8 10.77 2.89 -10.77
C PRO A 8 10.71 4.38 -10.44
N ALA A 9 10.27 4.75 -9.24
CA ALA A 9 10.26 6.13 -8.76
C ALA A 9 11.63 6.68 -8.34
N ASP A 10 12.66 5.83 -8.15
CA ASP A 10 13.97 6.27 -7.63
C ASP A 10 14.64 7.32 -8.52
N GLY A 11 14.59 7.14 -9.84
CA GLY A 11 15.18 8.08 -10.80
C GLY A 11 14.55 9.47 -10.70
N ALA A 12 13.23 9.56 -10.79
CA ALA A 12 12.47 10.80 -10.68
C ALA A 12 12.66 11.44 -9.29
N ALA A 13 12.62 10.63 -8.22
CA ALA A 13 12.79 11.11 -6.86
C ALA A 13 14.19 11.69 -6.61
N ARG A 14 15.23 11.08 -7.17
CA ARG A 14 16.62 11.60 -7.11
C ARG A 14 16.79 12.87 -7.92
N ALA A 15 16.03 13.03 -9.00
CA ALA A 15 15.98 14.27 -9.80
C ALA A 15 15.14 15.37 -9.14
N GLY A 16 14.44 15.08 -8.02
CA GLY A 16 13.55 16.04 -7.35
C GLY A 16 12.17 16.19 -8.01
N ASP A 17 11.86 15.35 -9.01
CA ASP A 17 10.58 15.39 -9.70
C ASP A 17 9.51 14.62 -8.91
N GLY A 18 8.86 15.31 -7.98
CA GLY A 18 7.80 14.78 -7.14
C GLY A 18 6.61 14.22 -7.92
N PRO A 19 6.01 14.98 -8.83
CA PRO A 19 4.91 14.51 -9.67
C PRO A 19 5.23 13.24 -10.45
N ALA A 20 6.38 13.17 -11.12
CA ALA A 20 6.79 11.97 -11.85
C ALA A 20 7.02 10.78 -10.90
N ALA A 21 7.65 10.99 -9.73
CA ALA A 21 7.87 9.96 -8.74
C ALA A 21 6.54 9.41 -8.19
N LEU A 22 5.57 10.27 -7.89
CA LEU A 22 4.22 9.88 -7.45
C LEU A 22 3.49 9.08 -8.52
N ALA A 23 3.52 9.53 -9.78
CA ALA A 23 2.90 8.83 -10.89
C ALA A 23 3.49 7.42 -11.07
N LEU A 24 4.82 7.27 -10.96
CA LEU A 24 5.49 5.97 -11.05
C LEU A 24 5.14 5.04 -9.88
N LEU A 25 5.04 5.57 -8.66
CA LEU A 25 4.55 4.81 -7.49
C LEU A 25 3.09 4.39 -7.64
N GLY A 26 2.27 5.20 -8.29
CA GLY A 26 0.88 4.89 -8.60
C GLY A 26 0.68 3.76 -9.61
N ARG A 27 1.71 3.37 -10.36
CA ARG A 27 1.60 2.33 -11.38
C ARG A 27 1.46 0.91 -10.80
N HIS A 28 2.05 0.64 -9.64
CA HIS A 28 1.98 -0.68 -9.02
C HIS A 28 1.76 -0.60 -7.52
N ARG A 29 0.94 -1.54 -6.99
CA ARG A 29 0.75 -1.66 -5.54
C ARG A 29 0.72 -3.12 -5.09
N LEU A 30 1.43 -3.40 -3.99
CA LEU A 30 1.31 -4.66 -3.26
C LEU A 30 0.15 -4.56 -2.26
N LEU A 31 -0.81 -5.46 -2.36
CA LEU A 31 -1.98 -5.52 -1.48
C LEU A 31 -1.95 -6.78 -0.62
N CYS A 32 -2.11 -6.60 0.69
CA CYS A 32 -2.15 -7.65 1.69
C CYS A 32 -3.51 -7.70 2.39
N ALA A 33 -3.93 -8.88 2.81
CA ALA A 33 -5.14 -9.03 3.64
C ALA A 33 -4.92 -8.56 5.09
N HIS A 34 -3.74 -8.85 5.64
CA HIS A 34 -3.39 -8.61 7.04
C HIS A 34 -2.53 -7.36 7.23
N ARG A 35 -2.56 -6.79 8.46
CA ARG A 35 -1.66 -5.71 8.88
C ARG A 35 -0.33 -6.25 9.39
N SER A 36 -0.34 -7.40 10.06
CA SER A 36 0.81 -8.03 10.74
C SER A 36 0.97 -9.48 10.33
N GLY A 37 2.09 -10.09 10.76
CA GLY A 37 2.47 -11.44 10.41
C GLY A 37 3.11 -11.55 9.02
N PRO A 38 3.54 -12.75 8.58
CA PRO A 38 4.33 -12.95 7.36
C PRO A 38 3.58 -12.58 6.07
N PHE A 39 2.26 -12.55 6.10
CA PHE A 39 1.39 -12.12 4.99
C PHE A 39 0.84 -10.71 5.20
N GLY A 40 1.42 -9.96 6.14
CA GLY A 40 0.93 -8.64 6.53
C GLY A 40 1.74 -7.48 5.95
N VAL A 41 1.10 -6.31 5.93
CA VAL A 41 1.68 -5.05 5.44
C VAL A 41 2.99 -4.69 6.16
N GLY A 42 3.04 -4.86 7.49
CA GLY A 42 4.26 -4.52 8.26
C GLY A 42 5.45 -5.32 7.79
N HIS A 43 5.33 -6.65 7.73
CA HIS A 43 6.40 -7.54 7.26
C HIS A 43 6.90 -7.16 5.86
N TRP A 44 6.00 -6.88 4.93
CA TRP A 44 6.38 -6.58 3.54
C TRP A 44 6.95 -5.17 3.37
N ASN A 45 6.50 -4.19 4.14
CA ASN A 45 7.14 -2.88 4.17
C ASN A 45 8.58 -2.99 4.67
N ASP A 46 8.81 -3.71 5.77
CA ASP A 46 10.15 -3.93 6.32
C ASP A 46 11.03 -4.74 5.36
N GLN A 47 10.46 -5.76 4.70
CA GLN A 47 11.20 -6.59 3.75
C GLN A 47 11.63 -5.80 2.51
N VAL A 48 10.74 -4.98 1.93
CA VAL A 48 11.08 -4.14 0.78
C VAL A 48 12.10 -3.06 1.19
N THR A 49 11.93 -2.44 2.36
CA THR A 49 12.91 -1.48 2.90
C THR A 49 14.30 -2.12 3.00
N ARG A 50 14.41 -3.33 3.56
CA ARG A 50 15.69 -4.05 3.60
C ARG A 50 16.30 -4.30 2.22
N TRP A 51 15.48 -4.60 1.21
CA TRP A 51 15.96 -4.79 -0.17
C TRP A 51 16.47 -3.51 -0.83
N THR A 52 16.04 -2.33 -0.37
CA THR A 52 16.61 -1.04 -0.81
C THR A 52 17.96 -0.74 -0.18
N GLY A 53 18.38 -1.50 0.84
CA GLY A 53 19.59 -1.25 1.62
C GLY A 53 19.43 -0.16 2.69
N ALA A 54 18.24 0.39 2.86
CA ALA A 54 17.96 1.39 3.89
C ALA A 54 17.84 0.75 5.28
N LEU A 55 18.30 1.47 6.29
CA LEU A 55 18.14 1.08 7.69
C LEU A 55 16.77 1.53 8.24
N PRO A 56 16.27 0.89 9.30
CA PRO A 56 15.06 1.35 9.97
C PRO A 56 15.21 2.81 10.46
N GLY A 57 14.29 3.66 10.07
CA GLY A 57 14.30 5.08 10.40
C GLY A 57 15.00 5.98 9.38
N ASP A 58 15.68 5.42 8.41
CA ASP A 58 16.26 6.21 7.32
C ASP A 58 15.19 6.76 6.39
N TRP A 59 15.52 7.89 5.78
CA TRP A 59 14.79 8.46 4.66
C TRP A 59 15.62 8.32 3.38
N TRP A 60 14.97 7.91 2.29
CA TRP A 60 15.66 7.77 1.00
C TRP A 60 14.77 8.24 -0.16
N PRO A 61 15.35 8.78 -1.25
CA PRO A 61 14.59 9.15 -2.45
C PRO A 61 13.83 7.93 -3.01
N GLY A 62 12.56 8.13 -3.37
CA GLY A 62 11.69 7.07 -3.87
C GLY A 62 10.94 6.29 -2.77
N GLN A 63 11.18 6.58 -1.50
CA GLN A 63 10.44 5.97 -0.39
C GLN A 63 8.95 6.37 -0.45
N PRO A 64 8.04 5.41 -0.60
CA PRO A 64 6.61 5.69 -0.58
C PRO A 64 6.12 5.98 0.83
N LEU A 65 5.30 7.00 0.96
CA LEU A 65 4.73 7.45 2.23
C LEU A 65 3.22 7.25 2.24
N LEU A 66 2.69 6.97 3.43
CA LEU A 66 1.26 6.97 3.73
C LEU A 66 1.02 7.81 4.98
N VAL A 67 0.14 8.79 4.88
CA VAL A 67 -0.35 9.56 6.03
C VAL A 67 -1.31 8.69 6.84
N THR A 68 -1.09 8.61 8.15
CA THR A 68 -1.83 7.71 9.06
C THR A 68 -2.79 8.43 10.00
N ALA A 69 -2.69 9.75 10.09
CA ALA A 69 -3.61 10.63 10.82
C ALA A 69 -3.69 11.98 10.12
N ASN A 70 -4.79 12.70 10.32
CA ASN A 70 -4.94 14.05 9.76
C ASN A 70 -3.92 15.01 10.40
N ASP A 71 -3.32 15.83 9.55
CA ASP A 71 -2.38 16.89 9.90
C ASP A 71 -2.86 18.17 9.19
N TYR A 72 -3.65 18.95 9.91
CA TYR A 72 -4.30 20.14 9.37
C TYR A 72 -3.30 21.27 9.07
N ASP A 73 -2.20 21.35 9.81
CA ASP A 73 -1.16 22.37 9.61
C ASP A 73 -0.42 22.18 8.29
N ASN A 74 -0.26 20.93 7.86
CA ASN A 74 0.35 20.57 6.58
C ASN A 74 -0.69 20.25 5.50
N ALA A 75 -1.98 20.37 5.79
CA ALA A 75 -3.10 19.98 4.95
C ALA A 75 -3.01 18.52 4.47
N LEU A 76 -2.47 17.61 5.28
CA LEU A 76 -2.37 16.19 4.98
C LEU A 76 -3.51 15.42 5.66
N PHE A 77 -4.11 14.49 4.95
CA PHE A 77 -5.22 13.69 5.45
C PHE A 77 -4.88 12.21 5.53
N ASN A 78 -5.50 11.53 6.48
CA ASN A 78 -5.33 10.09 6.64
C ASN A 78 -5.68 9.34 5.34
N GLY A 79 -4.69 8.66 4.77
CA GLY A 79 -4.82 7.97 3.50
C GLY A 79 -4.06 8.65 2.35
N ASP A 80 -3.66 9.92 2.50
CA ASP A 80 -2.82 10.57 1.49
C ASP A 80 -1.52 9.79 1.29
N THR A 81 -1.12 9.67 0.04
CA THR A 81 0.12 9.01 -0.35
C THR A 81 1.13 10.02 -0.85
N GLY A 82 2.38 9.84 -0.45
CA GLY A 82 3.48 10.70 -0.83
C GLY A 82 4.72 9.92 -1.24
N VAL A 83 5.76 10.63 -1.58
CA VAL A 83 7.09 10.08 -1.91
C VAL A 83 8.18 10.99 -1.38
N VAL A 84 9.25 10.39 -0.88
CA VAL A 84 10.46 11.15 -0.53
C VAL A 84 11.21 11.49 -1.81
N VAL A 85 11.56 12.75 -1.98
CA VAL A 85 12.30 13.27 -3.14
C VAL A 85 13.53 14.08 -2.69
N ARG A 86 14.48 14.26 -3.55
CA ARG A 86 15.60 15.17 -3.32
C ARG A 86 15.15 16.62 -3.55
N GLY A 87 15.37 17.47 -2.56
CA GLY A 87 15.17 18.91 -2.66
C GLY A 87 16.51 19.65 -2.70
N PRO A 88 16.50 20.99 -2.81
CA PRO A 88 17.72 21.80 -2.86
C PRO A 88 18.56 21.68 -1.59
N ASP A 89 17.91 21.61 -0.43
CA ASP A 89 18.54 21.62 0.89
C ASP A 89 18.49 20.24 1.58
N GLY A 90 18.21 19.16 0.84
CA GLY A 90 18.10 17.81 1.39
C GLY A 90 16.84 17.09 0.94
N LEU A 91 16.42 16.07 1.71
CA LEU A 91 15.24 15.28 1.38
C LEU A 91 13.95 15.98 1.79
N ARG A 92 12.94 15.87 0.95
CA ARG A 92 11.58 16.41 1.17
C ARG A 92 10.53 15.36 0.87
N ALA A 93 9.32 15.54 1.36
CA ALA A 93 8.16 14.71 1.05
C ALA A 93 7.27 15.43 0.03
N ALA A 94 7.08 14.83 -1.13
CA ALA A 94 6.14 15.28 -2.15
C ALA A 94 4.81 14.56 -1.99
N PHE A 95 3.71 15.32 -2.04
CA PHE A 95 2.33 14.86 -2.08
C PHE A 95 1.63 15.50 -3.28
N ASP A 96 0.58 14.85 -3.77
CA ASP A 96 -0.14 15.35 -4.94
C ASP A 96 -0.74 16.75 -4.71
N GLY A 97 -0.59 17.62 -5.70
CA GLY A 97 -1.14 18.99 -5.70
C GLY A 97 -0.54 19.94 -4.65
N ARG A 98 0.64 19.63 -4.09
CA ARG A 98 1.27 20.41 -3.00
C ARG A 98 2.76 20.61 -3.22
N GLU A 99 3.27 21.71 -2.65
CA GLU A 99 4.72 21.92 -2.55
C GLU A 99 5.36 20.86 -1.64
N PRO A 100 6.56 20.35 -1.97
CA PRO A 100 7.25 19.37 -1.16
C PRO A 100 7.57 19.90 0.24
N LEU A 101 7.20 19.14 1.25
CA LEU A 101 7.37 19.48 2.68
C LEU A 101 8.73 19.00 3.22
N PRO A 102 9.37 19.74 4.13
CA PRO A 102 10.49 19.23 4.91
C PRO A 102 10.08 17.97 5.71
N LEU A 103 10.94 16.95 5.74
CA LEU A 103 10.64 15.70 6.47
C LEU A 103 10.42 15.92 7.96
N SER A 104 11.06 16.95 8.54
CA SER A 104 10.89 17.32 9.95
C SER A 104 9.48 17.79 10.32
N ARG A 105 8.66 18.17 9.33
CA ARG A 105 7.26 18.53 9.54
C ARG A 105 6.30 17.35 9.53
N LEU A 106 6.78 16.16 9.18
CA LEU A 106 5.94 14.97 9.10
C LEU A 106 5.86 14.27 10.47
N SER A 107 4.67 14.22 11.04
CA SER A 107 4.44 13.57 12.34
C SER A 107 3.78 12.19 12.25
N SER A 108 2.92 11.99 11.26
CA SER A 108 2.05 10.82 11.17
C SER A 108 2.13 10.14 9.80
N VAL A 109 3.34 9.74 9.41
CA VAL A 109 3.58 9.03 8.15
C VAL A 109 4.26 7.68 8.37
N ARG A 110 4.05 6.75 7.45
CA ARG A 110 4.71 5.45 7.42
C ARG A 110 5.14 5.12 5.99
N THR A 111 6.20 4.32 5.88
CA THR A 111 6.58 3.70 4.60
C THR A 111 5.46 2.82 4.09
N ALA A 112 5.14 2.90 2.80
CA ALA A 112 3.97 2.25 2.19
C ALA A 112 4.27 1.55 0.87
N HIS A 113 5.22 0.63 0.85
CA HIS A 113 5.43 -0.30 -0.27
C HIS A 113 4.23 -1.24 -0.44
N ALA A 114 3.64 -1.66 0.68
CA ALA A 114 2.45 -2.48 0.73
C ALA A 114 1.30 -1.77 1.46
N LEU A 115 0.07 -2.03 1.06
CA LEU A 115 -1.16 -1.55 1.71
C LEU A 115 -2.08 -2.73 2.03
N THR A 116 -2.99 -2.55 2.99
CA THR A 116 -4.10 -3.50 3.11
C THR A 116 -5.10 -3.30 1.98
N VAL A 117 -5.76 -4.39 1.54
CA VAL A 117 -6.87 -4.30 0.57
C VAL A 117 -7.92 -3.27 1.01
N HIS A 118 -8.18 -3.18 2.30
CA HIS A 118 -9.12 -2.20 2.87
C HIS A 118 -8.69 -0.75 2.62
N ARG A 119 -7.39 -0.45 2.85
CA ARG A 119 -6.86 0.91 2.64
C ARG A 119 -6.73 1.30 1.16
N SER A 120 -6.75 0.34 0.26
CA SER A 120 -6.73 0.59 -1.17
C SER A 120 -8.11 0.92 -1.76
N GLN A 121 -9.17 0.84 -0.95
CA GLN A 121 -10.52 1.21 -1.39
C GLN A 121 -10.57 2.69 -1.80
N GLY A 122 -11.18 2.96 -2.94
CA GLY A 122 -11.21 4.30 -3.55
C GLY A 122 -10.00 4.61 -4.45
N SER A 123 -8.90 3.84 -4.36
CA SER A 123 -7.73 4.02 -5.24
C SER A 123 -7.75 3.04 -6.40
N GLN A 124 -7.13 3.41 -7.53
CA GLN A 124 -6.83 2.52 -8.65
C GLN A 124 -5.34 2.57 -8.99
N TYR A 125 -4.81 1.45 -9.50
CA TYR A 125 -3.41 1.29 -9.91
C TYR A 125 -3.37 0.63 -11.28
N GLU A 126 -2.34 0.89 -12.08
CA GLU A 126 -2.15 0.20 -13.36
C GLU A 126 -1.99 -1.30 -13.13
N ALA A 127 -1.19 -1.69 -12.16
CA ALA A 127 -0.94 -3.08 -11.79
C ALA A 127 -1.06 -3.30 -10.28
N VAL A 128 -1.58 -4.46 -9.89
CA VAL A 128 -1.70 -4.86 -8.48
C VAL A 128 -1.10 -6.24 -8.30
N THR A 129 -0.30 -6.40 -7.25
CA THR A 129 0.06 -7.72 -6.72
C THR A 129 -0.73 -7.97 -5.45
N VAL A 130 -1.55 -9.02 -5.44
CA VAL A 130 -2.36 -9.43 -4.29
C VAL A 130 -1.67 -10.59 -3.59
N LEU A 131 -1.26 -10.38 -2.34
CA LEU A 131 -0.73 -11.46 -1.50
C LEU A 131 -1.87 -12.09 -0.70
N LEU A 132 -2.21 -13.33 -1.07
CA LEU A 132 -3.25 -14.09 -0.37
C LEU A 132 -2.70 -14.66 0.94
N PRO A 133 -3.47 -14.60 2.03
CA PRO A 133 -3.14 -15.29 3.25
C PRO A 133 -3.38 -16.80 3.13
N PRO A 134 -2.90 -17.62 4.08
CA PRO A 134 -3.17 -19.06 4.09
C PRO A 134 -4.65 -19.36 4.26
N VAL A 135 -5.06 -20.57 3.87
CA VAL A 135 -6.47 -21.03 3.85
C VAL A 135 -7.20 -20.87 5.20
N GLY A 136 -6.47 -21.00 6.32
CA GLY A 136 -7.03 -20.81 7.67
C GLY A 136 -7.37 -19.36 8.03
N SER A 137 -6.98 -18.38 7.21
CA SER A 137 -7.28 -16.98 7.49
C SER A 137 -8.77 -16.65 7.31
N PRO A 138 -9.41 -16.00 8.32
CA PRO A 138 -10.79 -15.54 8.19
C PRO A 138 -10.95 -14.41 7.16
N LEU A 139 -9.87 -13.72 6.80
CA LEU A 139 -9.87 -12.67 5.78
C LEU A 139 -9.79 -13.22 4.36
N LEU A 140 -9.53 -14.51 4.18
CA LEU A 140 -9.48 -15.13 2.86
C LEU A 140 -10.92 -15.36 2.35
N THR A 141 -11.50 -14.33 1.74
CA THR A 141 -12.89 -14.35 1.24
C THR A 141 -12.97 -13.88 -0.20
N ARG A 142 -14.08 -14.21 -0.85
CA ARG A 142 -14.38 -13.77 -2.23
C ARG A 142 -14.41 -12.26 -2.34
N GLU A 143 -15.00 -11.61 -1.37
CA GLU A 143 -15.14 -10.15 -1.34
C GLU A 143 -13.79 -9.45 -1.19
N LEU A 144 -12.88 -10.01 -0.37
CA LEU A 144 -11.51 -9.49 -0.27
C LEU A 144 -10.78 -9.64 -1.60
N LEU A 145 -10.83 -10.82 -2.20
CA LEU A 145 -10.18 -11.06 -3.51
C LEU A 145 -10.77 -10.14 -4.57
N TYR A 146 -12.10 -10.04 -4.66
CA TYR A 146 -12.77 -9.16 -5.61
C TYR A 146 -12.35 -7.69 -5.41
N THR A 147 -12.36 -7.20 -4.16
CA THR A 147 -11.95 -5.84 -3.84
C THR A 147 -10.50 -5.59 -4.27
N ALA A 148 -9.61 -6.55 -4.02
CA ALA A 148 -8.20 -6.42 -4.38
C ALA A 148 -7.97 -6.39 -5.89
N VAL A 149 -8.59 -7.31 -6.65
CA VAL A 149 -8.37 -7.41 -8.11
C VAL A 149 -8.98 -6.22 -8.85
N THR A 150 -10.10 -5.68 -8.37
CA THR A 150 -10.74 -4.48 -8.95
C THR A 150 -9.97 -3.18 -8.68
N ARG A 151 -8.87 -3.21 -7.91
CA ARG A 151 -7.96 -2.07 -7.79
C ARG A 151 -7.02 -1.92 -8.98
N ALA A 152 -6.87 -2.94 -9.80
CA ALA A 152 -6.05 -2.87 -11.01
C ALA A 152 -6.86 -2.41 -12.22
N SER A 153 -6.30 -1.49 -13.00
CA SER A 153 -6.88 -1.08 -14.29
C SER A 153 -6.36 -1.90 -15.46
N ALA A 154 -5.15 -2.47 -15.35
CA ALA A 154 -4.53 -3.19 -16.47
C ALA A 154 -4.03 -4.59 -16.10
N ARG A 155 -3.41 -4.79 -14.93
CA ARG A 155 -2.74 -6.05 -14.61
C ARG A 155 -2.90 -6.47 -13.16
N VAL A 156 -3.24 -7.75 -12.95
CA VAL A 156 -3.28 -8.36 -11.61
C VAL A 156 -2.29 -9.51 -11.56
N ARG A 157 -1.53 -9.57 -10.46
CA ARG A 157 -0.75 -10.74 -10.06
C ARG A 157 -1.27 -11.23 -8.73
N VAL A 158 -1.64 -12.50 -8.64
CA VAL A 158 -2.03 -13.13 -7.37
C VAL A 158 -0.88 -14.01 -6.91
N VAL A 159 -0.46 -13.83 -5.66
CA VAL A 159 0.60 -14.61 -5.00
C VAL A 159 0.00 -15.36 -3.83
N GLY A 160 0.08 -16.68 -3.86
CA GLY A 160 -0.48 -17.58 -2.85
C GLY A 160 -0.46 -19.02 -3.35
N SER A 161 -0.85 -19.97 -2.50
CA SER A 161 -1.04 -21.36 -2.91
C SER A 161 -2.30 -21.48 -3.79
N GLU A 162 -2.33 -22.51 -4.65
CA GLU A 162 -3.54 -22.82 -5.44
C GLU A 162 -4.76 -23.03 -4.52
N GLU A 163 -4.54 -23.69 -3.38
CA GLU A 163 -5.57 -23.92 -2.37
C GLU A 163 -6.11 -22.59 -1.80
N SER A 164 -5.23 -21.61 -1.53
CA SER A 164 -5.66 -20.26 -1.10
C SER A 164 -6.49 -19.56 -2.16
N VAL A 165 -6.12 -19.68 -3.45
CA VAL A 165 -6.91 -19.10 -4.54
C VAL A 165 -8.29 -19.75 -4.64
N ARG A 166 -8.37 -21.08 -4.59
CA ARG A 166 -9.65 -21.81 -4.59
C ARG A 166 -10.53 -21.44 -3.41
N ALA A 167 -9.94 -21.38 -2.22
CA ALA A 167 -10.65 -21.00 -1.00
C ALA A 167 -11.15 -19.54 -1.06
N ALA A 168 -10.34 -18.61 -1.57
CA ALA A 168 -10.74 -17.22 -1.75
C ALA A 168 -11.95 -17.08 -2.68
N VAL A 169 -11.99 -17.86 -3.78
CA VAL A 169 -13.13 -17.83 -4.72
C VAL A 169 -14.39 -18.46 -4.12
N ALA A 170 -14.23 -19.54 -3.36
CA ALA A 170 -15.37 -20.32 -2.82
C ALA A 170 -16.00 -19.70 -1.56
N ARG A 171 -15.21 -19.02 -0.69
CA ARG A 171 -15.66 -18.57 0.61
C ARG A 171 -16.29 -17.18 0.57
N PRO A 172 -17.63 -17.05 0.77
CA PRO A 172 -18.25 -15.75 0.95
C PRO A 172 -17.93 -15.16 2.32
N VAL A 173 -18.00 -13.82 2.45
CA VAL A 173 -17.92 -13.17 3.76
C VAL A 173 -19.15 -13.51 4.58
N VAL A 174 -18.95 -13.99 5.79
CA VAL A 174 -20.04 -14.18 6.76
C VAL A 174 -20.29 -12.81 7.41
N ARG A 175 -21.30 -12.08 6.93
CA ARG A 175 -21.76 -10.87 7.60
C ARG A 175 -22.60 -11.31 8.80
N ALA A 176 -22.15 -11.00 10.01
CA ALA A 176 -22.98 -11.05 11.20
C ALA A 176 -24.00 -9.91 11.14
N SER A 177 -25.05 -10.05 10.30
CA SER A 177 -26.15 -9.10 10.30
C SER A 177 -27.03 -9.41 11.52
N GLY A 178 -26.95 -8.58 12.57
CA GLY A 178 -27.84 -8.65 13.75
C GLY A 178 -29.32 -8.44 13.43
N LEU A 179 -29.69 -8.25 12.18
CA LEU A 179 -31.07 -8.02 11.70
C LEU A 179 -31.94 -9.30 11.61
N ARG A 180 -31.39 -10.48 11.83
CA ARG A 180 -32.16 -11.73 11.75
C ARG A 180 -32.95 -12.08 13.01
N ARG A 181 -32.98 -11.24 14.05
CA ARG A 181 -33.61 -11.57 15.35
C ARG A 181 -34.87 -10.78 15.72
N GLN A 182 -35.47 -10.02 14.83
CA GLN A 182 -36.68 -9.22 15.16
C GLN A 182 -37.87 -9.41 14.20
N ILE A 183 -37.96 -10.51 13.47
CA ILE A 183 -39.20 -10.83 12.74
C ILE A 183 -39.63 -12.25 13.16
N GLY A 184 -40.24 -12.35 14.32
CA GLY A 184 -40.75 -13.59 14.90
C GLY A 184 -41.26 -13.36 16.33
N GLY A 185 -42.33 -12.61 16.44
CA GLY A 185 -43.13 -12.41 17.62
C GLY A 185 -44.52 -11.97 17.22
#